data_d36b3d6ed535db03b799cacc9202332e
#
_entry.id   d36b3d6ed535db03b799cacc9202332e
#
_cell.length_a   1.000
_cell.length_b   1.000
_cell.length_c   1.000
_cell.angle_alpha   90.00
_cell.angle_beta   90.00
_cell.angle_gamma   90.00
#
_symmetry.space_group_name_H-M   'P 1'
#
loop_
_entity.id
_entity.type
_entity.pdbx_description
1 polymer ?
#
loop_
_entity_poly.entity_id
_entity_poly.type
_entity_poly.pdbx_seq_one_letter_code
_entity_poly.pdbx_strand_id
1 'polypeptide(L)'
;MDIMLLHDSHNEFYRTPSGPAPAGSNVLIRLHCDEATSVVLRTWMTEELCYTMLPTAEHVWEVAIPLPTTPGLFWYYFLIYRKDGRTIRYGNQPDKLGGVGVAYDHGEPESFQITLYDPAYKTPEAFHGANIYQIFPDRFRHAPTKAVDDRKDRYVHKNWDEELLGVGDLRGGKYQELDFYGGTLTGIQEKLPYLKDMGIDIIYLNPIFRARSNHRYDTGDYTQVDPLCGTNTEFTELCEAAKKVGIRVMLDGVFSHTGEDSVYFNHFGHYPTLGAYQGQSSPYYDWYTFNHYPEDYKAWWGILSLPELRKDNPCLLYTSPSPRDVEES
;
A
#
# COMPACT_ATOMS: atom_id res chain seq x y z
N MET A 1 14.46 40.95 -20.53
CA MET A 1 13.10 40.41 -20.27
C MET A 1 13.27 38.92 -20.06
N ASP A 2 12.86 38.43 -18.90
CA ASP A 2 12.83 36.98 -18.68
C ASP A 2 11.79 36.36 -19.60
N ILE A 3 12.20 35.37 -20.37
CA ILE A 3 11.35 34.70 -21.34
C ILE A 3 10.31 33.92 -20.54
N MET A 4 9.05 34.17 -20.79
CA MET A 4 8.02 33.32 -20.20
C MET A 4 8.08 31.95 -20.86
N LEU A 5 8.42 30.93 -20.07
CA LEU A 5 8.48 29.52 -20.47
C LEU A 5 7.82 28.70 -19.39
N LEU A 6 6.66 28.12 -19.70
CA LEU A 6 5.82 27.46 -18.69
C LEU A 6 5.07 26.26 -19.25
N HIS A 7 5.26 25.15 -18.61
CA HIS A 7 4.38 23.98 -18.61
C HIS A 7 4.26 23.47 -17.18
N ASP A 8 3.05 23.22 -16.74
CA ASP A 8 2.73 22.65 -15.44
C ASP A 8 1.96 21.35 -15.64
N SER A 9 2.61 20.23 -15.38
CA SER A 9 2.02 18.90 -15.60
C SER A 9 0.86 18.57 -14.65
N HIS A 10 0.65 19.34 -13.58
CA HIS A 10 -0.46 19.20 -12.64
C HIS A 10 -1.68 20.07 -13.00
N ASN A 11 -1.51 20.99 -13.96
CA ASN A 11 -2.56 21.89 -14.39
C ASN A 11 -3.23 21.39 -15.68
N GLU A 12 -4.54 21.21 -15.67
CA GLU A 12 -5.32 20.70 -16.81
C GLU A 12 -5.24 21.57 -18.06
N PHE A 13 -4.96 22.87 -17.92
CA PHE A 13 -4.70 23.71 -19.08
C PHE A 13 -3.49 23.23 -19.87
N TYR A 14 -2.39 22.86 -19.18
CA TYR A 14 -1.15 22.45 -19.84
C TYR A 14 -1.13 20.96 -20.20
N ARG A 15 -1.86 20.11 -19.48
CA ARG A 15 -1.97 18.70 -19.77
C ARG A 15 -3.36 18.15 -19.44
N THR A 16 -4.05 17.67 -20.46
CA THR A 16 -5.41 17.10 -20.32
C THR A 16 -5.43 15.66 -20.83
N PRO A 17 -5.67 14.66 -19.97
CA PRO A 17 -5.85 14.76 -18.53
C PRO A 17 -4.54 15.07 -17.79
N SER A 18 -4.62 15.77 -16.63
CA SER A 18 -3.46 16.12 -15.79
C SER A 18 -2.93 14.95 -14.96
N GLY A 19 -3.75 13.93 -14.73
CA GLY A 19 -3.41 12.71 -13.99
C GLY A 19 -2.99 11.53 -14.87
N PRO A 20 -3.15 10.29 -14.37
CA PRO A 20 -3.04 9.07 -15.16
C PRO A 20 -4.04 9.06 -16.32
N ALA A 21 -3.68 8.39 -17.41
CA ALA A 21 -4.52 8.30 -18.60
C ALA A 21 -4.77 6.83 -18.99
N PRO A 22 -5.94 6.51 -19.59
CA PRO A 22 -6.15 5.17 -20.14
C PRO A 22 -5.18 4.89 -21.28
N ALA A 23 -4.59 3.71 -21.32
CA ALA A 23 -3.81 3.25 -22.45
C ALA A 23 -4.67 3.29 -23.73
N GLY A 24 -4.10 3.75 -24.85
CA GLY A 24 -4.80 3.94 -26.12
C GLY A 24 -5.70 5.19 -26.21
N SER A 25 -5.74 6.03 -25.18
CA SER A 25 -6.44 7.33 -25.24
C SER A 25 -5.56 8.41 -25.87
N ASN A 26 -6.04 9.67 -25.86
CA ASN A 26 -5.26 10.82 -26.29
C ASN A 26 -4.93 11.73 -25.10
N VAL A 27 -3.80 12.43 -25.20
CA VAL A 27 -3.44 13.51 -24.28
C VAL A 27 -3.19 14.80 -25.06
N LEU A 28 -3.73 15.90 -24.54
CA LEU A 28 -3.45 17.24 -25.02
C LEU A 28 -2.36 17.87 -24.15
N ILE A 29 -1.30 18.36 -24.78
CA ILE A 29 -0.14 18.97 -24.09
C ILE A 29 0.07 20.37 -24.64
N ARG A 30 0.21 21.36 -23.75
CA ARG A 30 0.48 22.76 -24.05
C ARG A 30 1.77 23.24 -23.39
N LEU A 31 2.40 24.15 -24.05
CA LEU A 31 3.57 24.90 -23.58
C LEU A 31 3.37 26.38 -23.85
N HIS A 32 3.57 27.23 -22.87
CA HIS A 32 3.70 28.67 -23.06
C HIS A 32 5.16 29.02 -23.30
N CYS A 33 5.45 29.67 -24.44
CA CYS A 33 6.82 30.12 -24.79
C CYS A 33 6.78 31.33 -25.71
N ASP A 34 7.40 32.45 -25.27
CA ASP A 34 7.33 33.74 -25.95
C ASP A 34 8.17 33.84 -27.25
N GLU A 35 9.30 33.14 -27.33
CA GLU A 35 10.28 33.35 -28.39
C GLU A 35 10.62 32.09 -29.21
N ALA A 36 9.73 31.12 -29.22
CA ALA A 36 9.92 29.91 -30.02
C ALA A 36 9.62 30.16 -31.52
N THR A 37 10.42 29.59 -32.41
CA THR A 37 10.11 29.47 -33.85
C THR A 37 9.49 28.13 -34.16
N SER A 38 9.78 27.12 -33.34
CA SER A 38 9.20 25.76 -33.41
C SER A 38 9.34 25.11 -32.05
N VAL A 39 8.35 24.28 -31.71
CA VAL A 39 8.36 23.45 -30.49
C VAL A 39 8.09 22.00 -30.88
N VAL A 40 8.89 21.10 -30.35
CA VAL A 40 8.71 19.66 -30.52
C VAL A 40 8.54 19.01 -29.17
N LEU A 41 7.46 18.22 -29.04
CA LEU A 41 7.28 17.32 -27.92
C LEU A 41 8.01 16.02 -28.22
N ARG A 42 9.04 15.70 -27.47
CA ARG A 42 9.74 14.42 -27.53
C ARG A 42 9.14 13.48 -26.50
N THR A 43 8.81 12.28 -26.91
CA THR A 43 8.14 11.28 -26.07
C THR A 43 8.81 9.94 -26.17
N TRP A 44 8.69 9.12 -25.15
CA TRP A 44 9.17 7.74 -25.16
C TRP A 44 8.37 6.85 -24.21
N MET A 45 8.33 5.57 -24.52
CA MET A 45 7.94 4.47 -23.65
C MET A 45 8.73 3.22 -24.08
N THR A 46 8.41 2.63 -25.21
CA THR A 46 9.14 1.54 -25.87
C THR A 46 10.00 2.07 -27.02
N GLU A 47 9.57 3.13 -27.64
CA GLU A 47 10.25 3.85 -28.73
C GLU A 47 10.20 5.35 -28.51
N GLU A 48 11.11 6.06 -29.15
CA GLU A 48 11.16 7.51 -29.14
C GLU A 48 10.34 8.07 -30.30
N LEU A 49 9.42 9.00 -30.00
CA LEU A 49 8.63 9.72 -30.97
C LEU A 49 8.73 11.23 -30.75
N CYS A 50 8.67 11.97 -31.86
CA CYS A 50 8.70 13.42 -31.84
C CYS A 50 7.46 13.99 -32.52
N TYR A 51 6.77 14.90 -31.85
CA TYR A 51 5.55 15.55 -32.34
C TYR A 51 5.80 17.07 -32.45
N THR A 52 5.62 17.63 -33.65
CA THR A 52 5.65 19.08 -33.83
C THR A 52 4.42 19.70 -33.20
N MET A 53 4.61 20.65 -32.31
CA MET A 53 3.52 21.42 -31.71
C MET A 53 3.08 22.56 -32.59
N LEU A 54 1.83 22.94 -32.55
CA LEU A 54 1.25 24.05 -33.32
C LEU A 54 0.96 25.25 -32.42
N PRO A 55 1.24 26.47 -32.89
CA PRO A 55 0.81 27.67 -32.17
C PRO A 55 -0.70 27.83 -32.25
N THR A 56 -1.39 28.02 -31.13
CA THR A 56 -2.85 28.13 -31.05
C THR A 56 -3.35 29.47 -30.55
N ALA A 57 -2.56 30.14 -29.71
CA ALA A 57 -2.82 31.47 -29.22
C ALA A 57 -1.48 32.20 -29.09
N GLU A 58 -1.52 33.48 -28.69
CA GLU A 58 -0.27 34.23 -28.45
C GLU A 58 0.59 33.49 -27.43
N HIS A 59 1.80 33.07 -27.87
CA HIS A 59 2.78 32.35 -27.06
C HIS A 59 2.40 30.95 -26.57
N VAL A 60 1.29 30.37 -27.02
CA VAL A 60 0.84 29.01 -26.60
C VAL A 60 1.05 28.02 -27.75
N TRP A 61 1.77 26.96 -27.46
CA TRP A 61 2.01 25.80 -28.35
C TRP A 61 1.24 24.59 -27.85
N GLU A 62 0.63 23.86 -28.77
CA GLU A 62 -0.26 22.73 -28.42
C GLU A 62 -0.03 21.54 -29.35
N VAL A 63 -0.17 20.33 -28.78
CA VAL A 63 -0.26 19.11 -29.55
C VAL A 63 -1.18 18.10 -28.84
N ALA A 64 -2.04 17.44 -29.60
CA ALA A 64 -2.76 16.27 -29.15
C ALA A 64 -2.09 15.02 -29.71
N ILE A 65 -1.70 14.12 -28.87
CA ILE A 65 -1.02 12.88 -29.28
C ILE A 65 -1.75 11.63 -28.82
N PRO A 66 -1.76 10.55 -29.61
CA PRO A 66 -2.22 9.25 -29.15
C PRO A 66 -1.22 8.67 -28.15
N LEU A 67 -1.75 8.10 -27.07
CA LEU A 67 -0.98 7.37 -26.08
C LEU A 67 -0.85 5.90 -26.49
N PRO A 68 0.25 5.23 -26.13
CA PRO A 68 0.42 3.79 -26.33
C PRO A 68 -0.76 2.97 -25.80
N THR A 69 -1.06 1.86 -26.47
CA THR A 69 -2.15 0.95 -26.07
C THR A 69 -1.78 0.00 -24.94
N THR A 70 -0.50 -0.07 -24.60
CA THR A 70 0.00 -0.89 -23.48
C THR A 70 0.11 -0.05 -22.23
N PRO A 71 -0.37 -0.54 -21.07
CA PRO A 71 -0.15 0.11 -19.77
C PRO A 71 1.34 0.25 -19.44
N GLY A 72 1.70 1.32 -18.73
CA GLY A 72 3.08 1.57 -18.33
C GLY A 72 3.38 3.03 -18.05
N LEU A 73 4.68 3.38 -18.05
CA LEU A 73 5.14 4.75 -17.81
C LEU A 73 5.53 5.40 -19.13
N PHE A 74 4.80 6.44 -19.49
CA PHE A 74 5.03 7.26 -20.66
C PHE A 74 5.72 8.57 -20.26
N TRP A 75 6.75 8.96 -20.99
CA TRP A 75 7.62 10.06 -20.65
C TRP A 75 7.67 11.09 -21.76
N TYR A 76 7.81 12.38 -21.40
CA TYR A 76 7.95 13.45 -22.38
C TYR A 76 8.73 14.65 -21.84
N TYR A 77 9.30 15.41 -22.76
CA TYR A 77 9.84 16.75 -22.55
C TYR A 77 9.79 17.57 -23.84
N PHE A 78 10.14 18.85 -23.78
CA PHE A 78 10.05 19.78 -24.91
C PHE A 78 11.41 20.14 -25.45
N LEU A 79 11.54 20.20 -26.81
CA LEU A 79 12.60 20.81 -27.54
C LEU A 79 12.07 22.11 -28.13
N ILE A 80 12.67 23.26 -27.78
CA ILE A 80 12.23 24.58 -28.15
C ILE A 80 13.31 25.24 -29.01
N TYR A 81 13.01 25.48 -30.27
CA TYR A 81 13.87 26.12 -31.22
C TYR A 81 13.60 27.64 -31.26
N ARG A 82 14.63 28.45 -31.10
CA ARG A 82 14.52 29.89 -30.98
C ARG A 82 15.03 30.61 -32.23
N LYS A 83 14.62 31.87 -32.40
CA LYS A 83 15.08 32.76 -33.51
C LYS A 83 16.59 33.01 -33.52
N ASP A 84 17.22 32.98 -32.35
CA ASP A 84 18.68 33.16 -32.21
C ASP A 84 19.49 31.87 -32.51
N GLY A 85 18.83 30.80 -32.98
CA GLY A 85 19.45 29.54 -33.35
C GLY A 85 19.71 28.61 -32.15
N ARG A 86 19.41 29.03 -30.92
CA ARG A 86 19.57 28.19 -29.73
C ARG A 86 18.38 27.21 -29.63
N THR A 87 18.67 26.03 -29.05
CA THR A 87 17.67 25.05 -28.68
C THR A 87 17.64 24.96 -27.16
N ILE A 88 16.47 25.15 -26.58
CA ILE A 88 16.21 24.93 -25.13
C ILE A 88 15.55 23.58 -24.96
N ARG A 89 16.03 22.82 -23.99
CA ARG A 89 15.34 21.63 -23.50
C ARG A 89 14.54 22.00 -22.25
N TYR A 90 13.26 21.70 -22.21
CA TYR A 90 12.41 22.03 -21.07
C TYR A 90 11.73 20.75 -20.58
N GLY A 91 11.94 20.41 -19.33
CA GLY A 91 11.49 19.16 -18.74
C GLY A 91 11.05 19.31 -17.29
N ASN A 92 10.90 18.18 -16.63
CA ASN A 92 10.53 18.09 -15.22
C ASN A 92 11.63 18.69 -14.34
N GLN A 93 11.32 18.99 -13.09
CA GLN A 93 12.30 19.38 -12.10
C GLN A 93 13.21 18.20 -11.71
N PRO A 94 14.42 18.44 -11.17
CA PRO A 94 15.32 17.37 -10.71
C PRO A 94 14.74 16.48 -9.62
N ASP A 95 13.76 16.96 -8.86
CA ASP A 95 13.04 16.18 -7.84
C ASP A 95 12.06 15.15 -8.43
N LYS A 96 11.75 15.24 -9.73
CA LYS A 96 10.87 14.33 -10.49
C LYS A 96 9.41 14.30 -10.04
N LEU A 97 8.97 15.30 -9.30
CA LEU A 97 7.61 15.32 -8.73
C LEU A 97 6.54 15.86 -9.70
N GLY A 98 6.93 16.32 -10.90
CA GLY A 98 5.99 16.98 -11.82
C GLY A 98 5.77 18.45 -11.48
N GLY A 99 4.61 18.99 -11.90
CA GLY A 99 4.30 20.42 -11.72
C GLY A 99 4.98 21.28 -12.77
N VAL A 100 5.41 22.47 -12.36
CA VAL A 100 6.08 23.44 -13.23
C VAL A 100 7.47 22.94 -13.60
N GLY A 101 7.75 22.90 -14.89
CA GLY A 101 9.04 22.47 -15.43
C GLY A 101 10.15 23.49 -15.32
N VAL A 102 11.33 23.09 -15.80
CA VAL A 102 12.56 23.92 -15.81
C VAL A 102 13.30 23.75 -17.12
N ALA A 103 14.01 24.82 -17.55
CA ALA A 103 14.91 24.78 -18.70
C ALA A 103 16.25 24.14 -18.33
N TYR A 104 16.80 23.35 -19.24
CA TYR A 104 18.08 22.68 -19.10
C TYR A 104 19.05 23.23 -20.14
N ASP A 105 20.14 23.84 -19.69
CA ASP A 105 21.20 24.40 -20.56
C ASP A 105 22.10 23.31 -21.14
N HIS A 106 22.27 22.21 -20.40
CA HIS A 106 23.15 21.10 -20.77
C HIS A 106 22.54 19.75 -20.39
N GLY A 107 22.87 18.69 -21.14
CA GLY A 107 22.44 17.31 -20.87
C GLY A 107 21.01 17.04 -21.30
N GLU A 108 20.55 15.84 -21.01
CA GLU A 108 19.15 15.44 -21.18
C GLU A 108 18.33 15.91 -19.98
N PRO A 109 17.15 16.51 -20.20
CA PRO A 109 16.30 16.96 -19.12
C PRO A 109 15.63 15.77 -18.42
N GLU A 110 15.26 15.96 -17.15
CA GLU A 110 14.31 15.06 -16.52
C GLU A 110 12.98 15.12 -17.27
N SER A 111 12.37 13.97 -17.52
CA SER A 111 11.12 13.88 -18.25
C SER A 111 9.91 14.00 -17.33
N PHE A 112 8.83 14.60 -17.82
CA PHE A 112 7.53 14.48 -17.21
C PHE A 112 7.00 13.07 -17.43
N GLN A 113 6.20 12.57 -16.49
CA GLN A 113 5.63 11.22 -16.53
C GLN A 113 4.10 11.27 -16.70
N ILE A 114 3.58 10.34 -17.50
CA ILE A 114 2.15 9.97 -17.50
C ILE A 114 2.08 8.47 -17.21
N THR A 115 1.33 8.09 -16.19
CA THR A 115 1.02 6.69 -15.93
C THR A 115 -0.15 6.26 -16.82
N LEU A 116 0.11 5.28 -17.68
CA LEU A 116 -0.93 4.67 -18.53
C LEU A 116 -1.47 3.44 -17.81
N TYR A 117 -2.79 3.41 -17.61
CA TYR A 117 -3.46 2.27 -16.97
C TYR A 117 -4.33 1.50 -17.96
N ASP A 118 -4.57 0.22 -17.68
CA ASP A 118 -5.50 -0.59 -18.46
C ASP A 118 -6.92 -0.03 -18.33
N PRO A 119 -7.57 0.40 -19.43
CA PRO A 119 -8.95 0.92 -19.37
C PRO A 119 -9.98 -0.12 -18.91
N ALA A 120 -9.64 -1.41 -18.98
CA ALA A 120 -10.49 -2.48 -18.44
C ALA A 120 -10.41 -2.57 -16.90
N TYR A 121 -9.32 -2.07 -16.28
CA TYR A 121 -9.19 -2.04 -14.83
C TYR A 121 -10.21 -1.08 -14.20
N LYS A 122 -11.02 -1.62 -13.30
CA LYS A 122 -12.05 -0.86 -12.58
C LYS A 122 -11.80 -0.93 -11.07
N THR A 123 -11.58 0.21 -10.46
CA THR A 123 -11.65 0.30 -9.00
C THR A 123 -13.10 0.11 -8.56
N PRO A 124 -13.38 -0.73 -7.55
CA PRO A 124 -14.75 -0.87 -7.05
C PRO A 124 -15.33 0.46 -6.61
N GLU A 125 -16.55 0.78 -7.06
CA GLU A 125 -17.22 2.06 -6.78
C GLU A 125 -17.28 2.41 -5.28
N ALA A 126 -17.34 1.38 -4.44
CA ALA A 126 -17.37 1.53 -3.00
C ALA A 126 -16.15 2.23 -2.39
N PHE A 127 -15.04 2.32 -3.14
CA PHE A 127 -13.81 3.00 -2.70
C PHE A 127 -13.70 4.43 -3.25
N HIS A 128 -14.56 4.80 -4.20
CA HIS A 128 -14.53 6.15 -4.79
C HIS A 128 -15.03 7.19 -3.77
N GLY A 129 -14.11 8.01 -3.25
CA GLY A 129 -14.40 9.03 -2.25
C GLY A 129 -14.73 8.51 -0.86
N ALA A 130 -14.44 7.21 -0.57
CA ALA A 130 -14.72 6.60 0.72
C ALA A 130 -13.79 7.13 1.82
N ASN A 131 -14.35 7.39 2.98
CA ASN A 131 -13.60 7.69 4.19
C ASN A 131 -13.22 6.38 4.90
N ILE A 132 -11.92 6.12 5.04
CA ILE A 132 -11.40 4.92 5.70
C ILE A 132 -10.90 5.31 7.09
N TYR A 133 -11.33 4.58 8.11
CA TYR A 133 -10.89 4.76 9.48
C TYR A 133 -10.13 3.51 9.95
N GLN A 134 -8.84 3.69 10.27
CA GLN A 134 -8.00 2.61 10.79
C GLN A 134 -8.23 2.41 12.28
N ILE A 135 -8.40 1.17 12.68
CA ILE A 135 -8.60 0.77 14.08
C ILE A 135 -7.49 -0.18 14.52
N PHE A 136 -6.80 0.15 15.60
CA PHE A 136 -5.99 -0.79 16.37
C PHE A 136 -6.91 -1.45 17.40
N PRO A 137 -7.37 -2.71 17.21
CA PRO A 137 -8.49 -3.27 17.97
C PRO A 137 -8.27 -3.25 19.48
N ASP A 138 -7.08 -3.63 19.94
CA ASP A 138 -6.74 -3.66 21.37
C ASP A 138 -6.90 -2.30 22.07
N ARG A 139 -6.76 -1.19 21.32
CA ARG A 139 -6.72 0.19 21.86
C ARG A 139 -7.93 1.02 21.47
N PHE A 140 -9.04 0.42 21.04
CA PHE A 140 -10.21 1.18 20.55
C PHE A 140 -11.37 1.20 21.53
N ARG A 141 -11.91 0.03 21.89
CA ARG A 141 -13.06 -0.08 22.80
C ARG A 141 -13.10 -1.44 23.45
N HIS A 142 -13.10 -1.47 24.77
CA HIS A 142 -13.34 -2.69 25.55
C HIS A 142 -14.84 -3.04 25.57
N ALA A 143 -15.15 -4.29 25.30
CA ALA A 143 -16.43 -4.93 25.58
C ALA A 143 -16.21 -6.41 25.87
N PRO A 144 -17.13 -7.08 26.60
CA PRO A 144 -17.00 -8.51 26.85
C PRO A 144 -16.93 -9.32 25.56
N THR A 145 -16.09 -10.36 25.55
CA THR A 145 -16.00 -11.36 24.48
C THR A 145 -16.33 -12.74 25.03
N LYS A 146 -16.80 -13.63 24.14
CA LYS A 146 -17.04 -15.07 24.44
C LYS A 146 -15.75 -15.90 24.38
N ALA A 147 -14.66 -15.30 23.87
CA ALA A 147 -13.37 -15.96 23.77
C ALA A 147 -12.71 -16.15 25.14
N VAL A 148 -11.94 -17.20 25.26
CA VAL A 148 -11.10 -17.47 26.43
C VAL A 148 -9.65 -17.49 25.96
N ASP A 149 -8.81 -16.61 26.51
CA ASP A 149 -7.39 -16.63 26.25
C ASP A 149 -6.73 -17.78 27.00
N ASP A 150 -6.07 -18.66 26.28
CA ASP A 150 -5.34 -19.82 26.80
C ASP A 150 -3.89 -19.51 27.14
N ARG A 151 -3.40 -18.30 26.83
CA ARG A 151 -2.03 -17.87 27.07
C ARG A 151 -1.88 -17.27 28.48
N LYS A 152 -0.74 -17.52 29.09
CA LYS A 152 -0.41 -17.03 30.44
C LYS A 152 0.71 -15.98 30.44
N ASP A 153 1.31 -15.74 29.31
CA ASP A 153 2.42 -14.78 29.13
C ASP A 153 1.96 -13.39 28.74
N ARG A 154 0.62 -13.16 28.67
CA ARG A 154 0.01 -11.88 28.34
C ARG A 154 -0.47 -11.16 29.61
N TYR A 155 -0.30 -9.84 29.61
CA TYR A 155 -0.82 -8.96 30.65
C TYR A 155 -1.96 -8.13 30.09
N VAL A 156 -3.13 -8.19 30.73
CA VAL A 156 -4.28 -7.36 30.38
C VAL A 156 -4.44 -6.27 31.43
N HIS A 157 -4.35 -5.01 31.01
CA HIS A 157 -4.57 -3.85 31.86
C HIS A 157 -6.00 -3.83 32.42
N LYS A 158 -6.14 -3.45 33.68
CA LYS A 158 -7.45 -3.35 34.35
C LYS A 158 -8.17 -2.06 34.00
N ASN A 159 -7.40 -1.00 33.76
CA ASN A 159 -7.92 0.33 33.43
C ASN A 159 -7.22 0.88 32.21
N TRP A 160 -7.93 1.68 31.45
CA TRP A 160 -7.40 2.33 30.22
C TRP A 160 -6.39 3.45 30.52
N ASP A 161 -6.35 3.95 31.76
CA ASP A 161 -5.43 5.00 32.21
C ASP A 161 -4.11 4.45 32.77
N GLU A 162 -3.94 3.11 32.79
CA GLU A 162 -2.68 2.50 33.21
C GLU A 162 -1.58 2.76 32.17
N GLU A 163 -0.36 3.01 32.63
CA GLU A 163 0.80 3.18 31.75
C GLU A 163 1.18 1.84 31.08
N LEU A 164 1.72 1.93 29.87
CA LEU A 164 2.29 0.80 29.16
C LEU A 164 3.38 0.12 30.00
N LEU A 165 3.34 -1.19 30.11
CA LEU A 165 4.39 -1.94 30.77
C LEU A 165 5.70 -1.84 29.98
N GLY A 166 6.79 -1.64 30.67
CA GLY A 166 8.12 -1.65 30.06
C GLY A 166 8.44 -0.46 29.17
N VAL A 167 7.67 0.64 29.22
CA VAL A 167 8.03 1.86 28.46
C VAL A 167 9.42 2.35 28.84
N GLY A 168 9.84 2.20 30.11
CA GLY A 168 11.21 2.43 30.56
C GLY A 168 12.21 1.43 30.00
N ASP A 169 11.77 0.22 29.66
CA ASP A 169 12.57 -0.87 29.12
C ASP A 169 12.68 -0.87 27.60
N LEU A 170 11.87 -0.10 26.87
CA LEU A 170 11.95 0.04 25.40
C LEU A 170 13.37 0.39 24.94
N ARG A 171 14.09 1.21 25.70
CA ARG A 171 15.49 1.57 25.44
C ARG A 171 16.48 0.45 25.82
N GLY A 172 16.06 -0.53 26.63
CA GLY A 172 16.85 -1.67 27.07
C GLY A 172 16.54 -2.97 26.32
N GLY A 173 15.62 -2.96 25.35
CA GLY A 173 15.28 -4.13 24.53
C GLY A 173 14.47 -5.22 25.25
N LYS A 174 13.78 -4.90 26.33
CA LYS A 174 12.99 -5.86 27.13
C LYS A 174 11.50 -5.84 26.85
N TYR A 175 10.99 -4.81 26.16
CA TYR A 175 9.57 -4.72 25.80
C TYR A 175 9.23 -5.79 24.78
N GLN A 176 8.24 -6.62 25.09
CA GLN A 176 7.83 -7.75 24.25
C GLN A 176 6.43 -7.58 23.65
N GLU A 177 5.82 -6.39 23.78
CA GLU A 177 4.49 -6.10 23.21
C GLU A 177 3.39 -7.04 23.70
N LEU A 178 3.51 -7.50 24.96
CA LEU A 178 2.62 -8.47 25.60
C LEU A 178 1.60 -7.87 26.56
N ASP A 179 1.49 -6.54 26.59
CA ASP A 179 0.50 -5.82 27.39
C ASP A 179 -0.69 -5.39 26.53
N PHE A 180 -1.87 -5.71 26.98
CA PHE A 180 -3.13 -5.52 26.27
C PHE A 180 -4.07 -4.64 27.07
N TYR A 181 -4.86 -3.81 26.41
CA TYR A 181 -5.93 -3.03 27.02
C TYR A 181 -7.31 -3.67 26.81
N GLY A 182 -7.38 -4.74 26.06
CA GLY A 182 -8.58 -5.56 25.93
C GLY A 182 -9.67 -4.94 25.08
N GLY A 183 -9.33 -4.14 24.08
CA GLY A 183 -10.27 -3.75 23.03
C GLY A 183 -10.66 -4.96 22.18
N THR A 184 -11.96 -5.07 21.85
CA THR A 184 -12.55 -6.27 21.23
C THR A 184 -13.35 -5.95 19.97
N LEU A 185 -13.63 -6.98 19.16
CA LEU A 185 -14.53 -6.88 18.01
C LEU A 185 -15.93 -6.45 18.41
N THR A 186 -16.44 -6.97 19.55
CA THR A 186 -17.72 -6.53 20.14
C THR A 186 -17.67 -5.04 20.49
N GLY A 187 -16.54 -4.54 21.03
CA GLY A 187 -16.37 -3.13 21.32
C GLY A 187 -16.39 -2.27 20.05
N ILE A 188 -15.79 -2.74 18.96
CA ILE A 188 -15.87 -2.08 17.66
C ILE A 188 -17.32 -2.05 17.16
N GLN A 189 -18.03 -3.17 17.28
CA GLN A 189 -19.44 -3.28 16.91
C GLN A 189 -20.32 -2.27 17.65
N GLU A 190 -20.14 -2.09 18.97
CA GLU A 190 -20.83 -1.07 19.75
C GLU A 190 -20.62 0.37 19.22
N LYS A 191 -19.47 0.62 18.59
CA LYS A 191 -19.09 1.93 18.06
C LYS A 191 -19.48 2.17 16.60
N LEU A 192 -20.11 1.22 15.92
CA LEU A 192 -20.54 1.41 14.53
C LEU A 192 -21.46 2.61 14.32
N PRO A 193 -22.45 2.91 15.20
CA PRO A 193 -23.27 4.11 15.05
C PRO A 193 -22.44 5.40 15.11
N TYR A 194 -21.49 5.49 16.03
CA TYR A 194 -20.56 6.62 16.14
C TYR A 194 -19.69 6.78 14.89
N LEU A 195 -19.13 5.68 14.36
CA LEU A 195 -18.33 5.69 13.14
C LEU A 195 -19.17 6.12 11.94
N LYS A 196 -20.42 5.67 11.86
CA LYS A 196 -21.34 6.09 10.80
C LYS A 196 -21.68 7.57 10.87
N ASP A 197 -21.93 8.09 12.06
CA ASP A 197 -22.19 9.53 12.29
C ASP A 197 -20.99 10.40 11.91
N MET A 198 -19.77 9.88 12.07
CA MET A 198 -18.54 10.51 11.58
C MET A 198 -18.39 10.47 10.04
N GLY A 199 -19.27 9.80 9.31
CA GLY A 199 -19.17 9.66 7.86
C GLY A 199 -18.14 8.61 7.41
N ILE A 200 -17.86 7.59 8.22
CA ILE A 200 -16.93 6.51 7.87
C ILE A 200 -17.65 5.49 6.99
N ASP A 201 -17.02 5.14 5.88
CA ASP A 201 -17.52 4.16 4.90
C ASP A 201 -16.82 2.80 5.04
N ILE A 202 -15.56 2.81 5.46
CA ILE A 202 -14.74 1.61 5.60
C ILE A 202 -13.97 1.69 6.92
N ILE A 203 -14.02 0.62 7.72
CA ILE A 203 -13.11 0.41 8.83
C ILE A 203 -11.98 -0.54 8.39
N TYR A 204 -10.73 -0.08 8.55
CA TYR A 204 -9.55 -0.88 8.34
C TYR A 204 -9.06 -1.39 9.70
N LEU A 205 -9.11 -2.69 9.91
CA LEU A 205 -8.67 -3.30 11.16
C LEU A 205 -7.20 -3.71 11.05
N ASN A 206 -6.35 -3.18 11.94
CA ASN A 206 -5.04 -3.79 12.18
C ASN A 206 -5.23 -5.28 12.50
N PRO A 207 -4.19 -6.13 12.37
CA PRO A 207 -4.35 -7.58 12.44
C PRO A 207 -5.20 -8.06 13.62
N ILE A 208 -6.15 -8.95 13.35
CA ILE A 208 -7.05 -9.55 14.34
C ILE A 208 -6.77 -11.02 14.55
N PHE A 209 -5.95 -11.63 13.71
CA PHE A 209 -5.65 -13.06 13.80
C PHE A 209 -4.85 -13.41 15.05
N ARG A 210 -4.99 -14.67 15.48
CA ARG A 210 -4.25 -15.21 16.63
C ARG A 210 -2.77 -14.90 16.48
N ALA A 211 -2.17 -14.29 17.51
CA ALA A 211 -0.78 -13.89 17.56
C ALA A 211 -0.28 -13.87 19.00
N ARG A 212 0.98 -13.64 19.23
CA ARG A 212 1.53 -13.48 20.58
C ARG A 212 1.44 -12.04 21.06
N SER A 213 1.74 -11.08 20.19
CA SER A 213 1.81 -9.64 20.49
C SER A 213 0.46 -8.95 20.48
N ASN A 214 0.41 -7.74 21.08
CA ASN A 214 -0.77 -6.89 21.09
C ASN A 214 -1.11 -6.30 19.71
N HIS A 215 -0.10 -6.10 18.86
CA HIS A 215 -0.28 -5.60 17.49
C HIS A 215 -0.65 -6.69 16.49
N ARG A 216 -0.40 -7.95 16.79
CA ARG A 216 -0.76 -9.15 15.99
C ARG A 216 -0.12 -9.22 14.60
N TYR A 217 0.93 -8.42 14.33
CA TYR A 217 1.69 -8.57 13.10
C TYR A 217 2.54 -9.84 13.07
N ASP A 218 2.79 -10.46 14.21
CA ASP A 218 3.38 -11.79 14.39
C ASP A 218 2.34 -12.90 14.30
N THR A 219 1.62 -12.98 13.17
CA THR A 219 0.48 -13.90 13.00
C THR A 219 0.85 -15.33 13.36
N GLY A 220 0.08 -15.89 14.30
CA GLY A 220 0.21 -17.26 14.80
C GLY A 220 -0.70 -18.25 14.10
N ASP A 221 -1.92 -17.85 13.73
CA ASP A 221 -2.88 -18.68 13.00
C ASP A 221 -3.81 -17.78 12.17
N TYR A 222 -3.73 -17.86 10.85
CA TYR A 222 -4.58 -17.08 9.94
C TYR A 222 -6.06 -17.51 9.93
N THR A 223 -6.39 -18.64 10.52
CA THR A 223 -7.77 -19.19 10.53
C THR A 223 -8.56 -18.82 11.79
N GLN A 224 -7.90 -18.25 12.79
CA GLN A 224 -8.48 -17.95 14.09
C GLN A 224 -8.31 -16.47 14.45
N VAL A 225 -9.38 -15.86 14.93
CA VAL A 225 -9.31 -14.57 15.61
C VAL A 225 -8.57 -14.73 16.93
N ASP A 226 -7.75 -13.76 17.30
CA ASP A 226 -7.04 -13.72 18.58
C ASP A 226 -8.03 -13.66 19.75
N PRO A 227 -7.92 -14.54 20.79
CA PRO A 227 -8.88 -14.59 21.89
C PRO A 227 -9.06 -13.27 22.65
N LEU A 228 -8.02 -12.45 22.78
CA LEU A 228 -8.13 -11.12 23.39
C LEU A 228 -8.86 -10.10 22.50
N CYS A 229 -9.03 -10.41 21.23
CA CYS A 229 -9.80 -9.60 20.30
C CYS A 229 -11.25 -10.08 20.14
N GLY A 230 -11.45 -11.41 20.18
CA GLY A 230 -12.77 -12.01 20.00
C GLY A 230 -12.73 -13.45 19.50
N THR A 231 -13.81 -13.85 18.86
CA THR A 231 -14.00 -15.15 18.19
C THR A 231 -14.28 -14.95 16.70
N ASN A 232 -14.13 -16.01 15.91
CA ASN A 232 -14.55 -16.00 14.49
C ASN A 232 -16.05 -15.66 14.34
N THR A 233 -16.90 -16.11 15.29
CA THR A 233 -18.33 -15.77 15.29
C THR A 233 -18.55 -14.28 15.54
N GLU A 234 -17.87 -13.69 16.54
CA GLU A 234 -17.96 -12.25 16.82
C GLU A 234 -17.44 -11.41 15.65
N PHE A 235 -16.46 -11.91 14.89
CA PHE A 235 -16.02 -11.25 13.65
C PHE A 235 -17.13 -11.27 12.58
N THR A 236 -17.81 -12.40 12.40
CA THR A 236 -18.97 -12.50 11.50
C THR A 236 -20.09 -11.55 11.93
N GLU A 237 -20.42 -11.51 13.23
CA GLU A 237 -21.41 -10.61 13.81
C GLU A 237 -21.05 -9.13 13.57
N LEU A 238 -19.78 -8.74 13.72
CA LEU A 238 -19.30 -7.40 13.40
C LEU A 238 -19.48 -7.06 11.91
N CYS A 239 -19.11 -7.97 11.01
CA CYS A 239 -19.25 -7.75 9.55
C CYS A 239 -20.72 -7.56 9.16
N GLU A 240 -21.63 -8.37 9.72
CA GLU A 240 -23.07 -8.26 9.49
C GLU A 240 -23.64 -6.95 10.03
N ALA A 241 -23.23 -6.54 11.23
CA ALA A 241 -23.66 -5.30 11.85
C ALA A 241 -23.15 -4.09 11.08
N ALA A 242 -21.88 -4.08 10.66
CA ALA A 242 -21.27 -3.04 9.85
C ALA A 242 -22.01 -2.90 8.50
N LYS A 243 -22.30 -4.02 7.84
CA LYS A 243 -23.07 -4.02 6.58
C LYS A 243 -24.46 -3.38 6.72
N LYS A 244 -25.16 -3.61 7.85
CA LYS A 244 -26.49 -3.03 8.11
C LYS A 244 -26.47 -1.50 8.19
N VAL A 245 -25.37 -0.91 8.66
CA VAL A 245 -25.18 0.54 8.75
C VAL A 245 -24.42 1.12 7.54
N GLY A 246 -24.13 0.30 6.53
CA GLY A 246 -23.43 0.71 5.31
C GLY A 246 -21.94 0.98 5.51
N ILE A 247 -21.29 0.32 6.47
CA ILE A 247 -19.84 0.32 6.69
C ILE A 247 -19.26 -1.00 6.19
N ARG A 248 -18.14 -0.96 5.48
CA ARG A 248 -17.36 -2.13 5.09
C ARG A 248 -16.24 -2.40 6.08
N VAL A 249 -15.84 -3.66 6.20
CA VAL A 249 -14.71 -4.08 7.01
C VAL A 249 -13.59 -4.51 6.09
N MET A 250 -12.40 -3.95 6.29
CA MET A 250 -11.16 -4.32 5.61
C MET A 250 -10.21 -4.88 6.66
N LEU A 251 -9.60 -6.04 6.38
CA LEU A 251 -8.62 -6.66 7.25
C LEU A 251 -7.19 -6.37 6.79
N ASP A 252 -6.30 -6.25 7.76
CA ASP A 252 -4.86 -6.27 7.52
C ASP A 252 -4.40 -7.72 7.31
N GLY A 253 -3.83 -8.00 6.14
CA GLY A 253 -3.29 -9.30 5.78
C GLY A 253 -1.77 -9.31 5.82
N VAL A 254 -1.18 -9.91 6.85
CA VAL A 254 0.27 -10.02 7.01
C VAL A 254 0.75 -11.32 6.37
N PHE A 255 1.01 -11.30 5.05
CA PHE A 255 1.39 -12.49 4.30
C PHE A 255 2.89 -12.55 3.93
N SER A 256 3.71 -11.63 4.46
CA SER A 256 5.16 -11.64 4.25
C SER A 256 5.93 -12.54 5.21
N HIS A 257 5.37 -12.79 6.40
CA HIS A 257 5.98 -13.56 7.47
C HIS A 257 4.90 -14.08 8.42
N THR A 258 5.28 -14.99 9.32
CA THR A 258 4.47 -15.39 10.48
C THR A 258 5.20 -15.00 11.77
N GLY A 259 4.54 -15.15 12.91
CA GLY A 259 5.25 -15.20 14.18
C GLY A 259 6.06 -16.49 14.29
N GLU A 260 7.21 -16.44 15.00
CA GLU A 260 7.94 -17.66 15.39
C GLU A 260 7.06 -18.59 16.24
N ASP A 261 6.11 -17.99 16.99
CA ASP A 261 5.09 -18.70 17.78
C ASP A 261 3.79 -18.84 16.96
N SER A 262 3.89 -19.52 15.83
CA SER A 262 2.74 -19.81 14.96
C SER A 262 2.51 -21.31 14.80
N VAL A 263 1.31 -21.72 14.41
CA VAL A 263 0.99 -23.12 14.08
C VAL A 263 1.86 -23.65 12.94
N TYR A 264 2.41 -22.74 12.11
CA TYR A 264 3.21 -23.05 10.93
C TYR A 264 4.70 -23.23 11.26
N PHE A 265 5.28 -22.34 12.07
CA PHE A 265 6.70 -22.37 12.44
C PHE A 265 6.92 -23.13 13.76
N ASN A 266 6.11 -22.83 14.78
CA ASN A 266 6.01 -23.49 16.08
C ASN A 266 7.35 -23.63 16.84
N HIS A 267 8.09 -22.51 16.92
CA HIS A 267 9.40 -22.51 17.58
C HIS A 267 9.34 -23.02 19.03
N PHE A 268 8.34 -22.60 19.80
CA PHE A 268 8.22 -22.91 21.22
C PHE A 268 7.43 -24.21 21.53
N GLY A 269 6.89 -24.86 20.53
CA GLY A 269 6.10 -26.08 20.73
C GLY A 269 4.74 -25.85 21.41
N HIS A 270 4.16 -24.67 21.31
CA HIS A 270 2.88 -24.33 21.92
C HIS A 270 1.68 -24.93 21.18
N TYR A 271 1.88 -25.36 19.96
CA TYR A 271 0.82 -25.95 19.14
C TYR A 271 1.04 -27.47 18.96
N PRO A 272 -0.04 -28.26 18.86
CA PRO A 272 0.08 -29.72 18.66
C PRO A 272 0.58 -30.10 17.25
N THR A 273 0.60 -29.13 16.31
CA THR A 273 1.09 -29.34 14.95
C THR A 273 2.59 -29.40 14.89
N LEU A 274 3.16 -30.23 14.01
CA LEU A 274 4.58 -30.21 13.72
C LEU A 274 4.90 -28.97 12.87
N GLY A 275 5.48 -27.94 13.49
CA GLY A 275 5.88 -26.73 12.81
C GLY A 275 7.20 -26.89 12.04
N ALA A 276 7.50 -25.94 11.15
CA ALA A 276 8.70 -25.95 10.33
C ALA A 276 10.00 -25.95 11.14
N TYR A 277 10.02 -25.28 12.28
CA TYR A 277 11.18 -25.27 13.18
C TYR A 277 11.43 -26.60 13.87
N GLN A 278 10.39 -27.39 14.14
CA GLN A 278 10.48 -28.62 14.90
C GLN A 278 10.87 -29.85 14.07
N GLY A 279 10.72 -29.82 12.76
CA GLY A 279 11.08 -30.95 11.92
C GLY A 279 11.01 -30.67 10.42
N GLN A 280 12.01 -31.16 9.68
CA GLN A 280 12.02 -31.04 8.21
C GLN A 280 10.90 -31.84 7.53
N SER A 281 10.22 -32.74 8.24
CA SER A 281 9.04 -33.45 7.76
C SER A 281 7.73 -32.68 7.97
N SER A 282 7.80 -31.48 8.55
CA SER A 282 6.64 -30.61 8.68
C SER A 282 6.04 -30.29 7.32
N PRO A 283 4.69 -30.28 7.18
CA PRO A 283 4.03 -29.82 5.97
C PRO A 283 4.30 -28.35 5.65
N TYR A 284 4.80 -27.59 6.62
CA TYR A 284 5.13 -26.16 6.50
C TYR A 284 6.63 -25.91 6.30
N TYR A 285 7.49 -26.96 6.25
CA TYR A 285 8.92 -26.76 6.13
C TYR A 285 9.31 -25.92 4.92
N ASP A 286 8.74 -26.20 3.77
CA ASP A 286 9.01 -25.49 2.51
C ASP A 286 8.39 -24.09 2.43
N TRP A 287 7.60 -23.69 3.44
CA TRP A 287 7.08 -22.32 3.52
C TRP A 287 8.15 -21.31 3.94
N TYR A 288 9.26 -21.79 4.48
CA TYR A 288 10.37 -20.99 4.99
C TYR A 288 11.68 -21.33 4.30
N THR A 289 12.65 -20.45 4.43
CA THR A 289 14.02 -20.67 3.91
C THR A 289 14.96 -20.80 5.08
N PHE A 290 15.56 -21.98 5.24
CA PHE A 290 16.61 -22.24 6.23
C PHE A 290 17.98 -22.21 5.54
N ASN A 291 18.93 -21.44 6.09
CA ASN A 291 20.34 -21.47 5.70
C ASN A 291 21.07 -22.63 6.44
N HIS A 292 20.85 -22.71 7.77
CA HIS A 292 21.30 -23.82 8.61
C HIS A 292 20.19 -24.21 9.58
N TYR A 293 19.54 -25.31 9.31
CA TYR A 293 18.40 -25.80 10.07
C TYR A 293 18.81 -26.21 11.51
N PRO A 294 18.00 -25.89 12.54
CA PRO A 294 16.75 -25.11 12.49
C PRO A 294 16.93 -23.63 12.81
N GLU A 295 18.11 -23.20 13.26
CA GLU A 295 18.31 -21.92 13.95
C GLU A 295 18.61 -20.74 13.02
N ASP A 296 19.13 -21.00 11.81
CA ASP A 296 19.46 -19.97 10.83
C ASP A 296 18.46 -20.02 9.66
N TYR A 297 17.53 -19.09 9.67
CA TYR A 297 16.46 -18.95 8.67
C TYR A 297 16.26 -17.51 8.24
N LYS A 298 15.68 -17.33 7.07
CA LYS A 298 15.33 -16.02 6.57
C LYS A 298 14.21 -15.43 7.41
N ALA A 299 14.43 -14.21 7.91
CA ALA A 299 13.47 -13.47 8.71
C ALA A 299 13.21 -12.08 8.13
N TRP A 300 12.01 -11.57 8.32
CA TRP A 300 11.59 -10.25 7.85
C TRP A 300 12.46 -9.17 8.49
N TRP A 301 13.20 -8.43 7.66
CA TRP A 301 14.22 -7.45 8.08
C TRP A 301 15.26 -7.99 9.07
N GLY A 302 15.49 -9.31 9.10
CA GLY A 302 16.42 -9.95 10.03
C GLY A 302 15.90 -10.12 11.45
N ILE A 303 14.61 -9.86 11.68
CA ILE A 303 13.95 -10.04 12.99
C ILE A 303 13.56 -11.50 13.14
N LEU A 304 14.30 -12.26 13.94
CA LEU A 304 14.13 -13.71 14.07
C LEU A 304 12.74 -14.13 14.59
N SER A 305 12.06 -13.29 15.39
CA SER A 305 10.69 -13.58 15.81
C SER A 305 9.66 -13.53 14.66
N LEU A 306 10.09 -13.10 13.45
CA LEU A 306 9.24 -12.95 12.26
C LEU A 306 9.80 -13.75 11.08
N PRO A 307 9.75 -15.10 11.10
CA PRO A 307 10.23 -15.94 10.00
C PRO A 307 9.51 -15.61 8.70
N GLU A 308 10.29 -15.32 7.64
CA GLU A 308 9.78 -14.88 6.34
C GLU A 308 9.21 -16.05 5.55
N LEU A 309 8.02 -15.82 4.98
CA LEU A 309 7.35 -16.80 4.13
C LEU A 309 7.90 -16.77 2.70
N ARG A 310 8.01 -17.94 2.08
CA ARG A 310 8.38 -18.10 0.67
C ARG A 310 7.16 -17.82 -0.20
N LYS A 311 7.09 -16.63 -0.77
CA LYS A 311 5.97 -16.16 -1.59
C LYS A 311 5.81 -16.91 -2.94
N ASP A 312 6.84 -17.64 -3.34
CA ASP A 312 6.87 -18.49 -4.53
C ASP A 312 6.40 -19.94 -4.25
N ASN A 313 6.03 -20.27 -3.00
CA ASN A 313 5.58 -21.60 -2.66
C ASN A 313 4.11 -21.82 -3.08
N PRO A 314 3.82 -22.78 -3.99
CA PRO A 314 2.47 -23.00 -4.48
C PRO A 314 1.46 -23.39 -3.40
N CYS A 315 1.89 -24.13 -2.36
CA CYS A 315 1.01 -24.52 -1.27
C CYS A 315 0.60 -23.30 -0.42
N LEU A 316 1.55 -22.36 -0.17
CA LEU A 316 1.26 -21.12 0.52
C LEU A 316 0.29 -20.25 -0.29
N LEU A 317 0.54 -20.08 -1.59
CA LEU A 317 -0.33 -19.31 -2.48
C LEU A 317 -1.75 -19.89 -2.53
N TYR A 318 -1.88 -21.20 -2.61
CA TYR A 318 -3.19 -21.87 -2.59
C TYR A 318 -3.96 -21.67 -1.27
N THR A 319 -3.25 -21.64 -0.14
CA THR A 319 -3.88 -21.49 1.19
C THR A 319 -4.13 -20.03 1.58
N SER A 320 -3.49 -19.10 0.90
CA SER A 320 -3.62 -17.65 1.17
C SER A 320 -3.84 -16.87 -0.14
N PRO A 321 -4.93 -17.16 -0.89
CA PRO A 321 -5.18 -16.51 -2.17
C PRO A 321 -5.38 -15.02 -1.98
N SER A 322 -4.62 -14.21 -2.72
CA SER A 322 -4.82 -12.77 -2.83
C SER A 322 -5.51 -12.44 -4.15
N PRO A 323 -6.21 -11.31 -4.27
CA PRO A 323 -6.77 -10.87 -5.55
C PRO A 323 -5.73 -10.75 -6.67
N ARG A 324 -4.45 -10.53 -6.36
CA ARG A 324 -3.36 -10.51 -7.35
C ARG A 324 -3.03 -11.89 -7.90
N ASP A 325 -3.20 -12.93 -7.10
CA ASP A 325 -2.88 -14.31 -7.50
C ASP A 325 -3.88 -14.86 -8.51
N VAL A 326 -5.05 -14.24 -8.64
CA VAL A 326 -6.12 -14.63 -9.58
C VAL A 326 -5.92 -13.97 -10.95
N GLU A 327 -5.21 -12.81 -11.01
CA GLU A 327 -4.96 -12.07 -12.25
C GLU A 327 -3.70 -12.53 -12.99
N GLU A 328 -2.80 -13.25 -12.32
CA GLU A 328 -1.56 -13.78 -12.90
C GLU A 328 -1.64 -15.26 -13.34
N SER A 329 -2.82 -15.89 -13.24
CA SER A 329 -3.04 -17.29 -13.61
C SER A 329 -3.77 -17.48 -14.93
#